data_ee6a76e30890fbca9f75ffb1f85ccffd
#
_entry.id   ee6a76e30890fbca9f75ffb1f85ccffd
#
_cell.length_a   1.000
_cell.length_b   1.000
_cell.length_c   1.000
_cell.angle_alpha   90.00
_cell.angle_beta   90.00
_cell.angle_gamma   90.00
#
_symmetry.space_group_name_H-M   'P 1'
#
loop_
_entity.id
_entity.type
_entity.pdbx_description
1 polymer ?
#
loop_
_entity_poly.entity_id
_entity_poly.type
_entity_poly.pdbx_seq_one_letter_code
_entity_poly.pdbx_strand_id
1 'polypeptide(L)'
;MTATTREQTPVAFEGNGAELRVLELGGGFSVAFGRFAKGVDMTPAFKGLPDDLCPCPHWAYVLKGRISMHTKDGDTVYSAGEACYWAPGHAPKALEDTEYLDFSPTAEFQAVVDHVMAGLA
;
A
#
# COMPACT_ATOMS: atom_id res chain seq x y z
N MET A 1 8.15 -1.35 23.28
CA MET A 1 7.12 -0.36 22.89
C MET A 1 7.69 0.53 21.80
N THR A 2 7.02 0.63 20.66
CA THR A 2 7.55 1.30 19.45
C THR A 2 6.51 2.25 18.87
N ALA A 3 6.95 3.39 18.38
CA ALA A 3 6.08 4.35 17.68
C ALA A 3 6.87 5.02 16.56
N THR A 4 6.18 5.47 15.55
CA THR A 4 6.79 6.24 14.45
C THR A 4 5.77 7.23 13.88
N THR A 5 6.27 8.22 13.16
CA THR A 5 5.45 9.13 12.36
C THR A 5 5.77 8.91 10.89
N ARG A 6 4.95 9.46 9.99
CA ARG A 6 5.23 9.40 8.56
C ARG A 6 6.62 9.95 8.25
N GLU A 7 6.97 11.12 8.79
CA GLU A 7 8.23 11.81 8.51
C GLU A 7 9.46 11.06 9.05
N GLN A 8 9.27 10.29 10.12
CA GLN A 8 10.34 9.49 10.73
C GLN A 8 10.50 8.11 10.10
N THR A 9 9.53 7.71 9.25
CA THR A 9 9.52 6.38 8.65
C THR A 9 10.30 6.40 7.33
N PRO A 10 11.25 5.46 7.13
CA PRO A 10 12.06 5.43 5.91
C PRO A 10 11.24 5.24 4.64
N VAL A 11 11.68 5.89 3.56
CA VAL A 11 11.09 5.68 2.23
C VAL A 11 11.51 4.31 1.71
N ALA A 12 10.51 3.47 1.37
CA ALA A 12 10.74 2.18 0.73
C ALA A 12 10.82 2.34 -0.79
N PHE A 13 9.90 3.10 -1.38
CA PHE A 13 10.02 3.53 -2.77
C PHE A 13 9.32 4.87 -2.99
N GLU A 14 9.77 5.58 -4.03
CA GLU A 14 9.20 6.86 -4.44
C GLU A 14 9.42 7.03 -5.94
N GLY A 15 8.39 7.51 -6.63
CA GLY A 15 8.47 7.81 -8.05
C GLY A 15 7.09 7.80 -8.72
N ASN A 16 6.96 8.53 -9.82
CA ASN A 16 5.74 8.58 -10.64
C ASN A 16 4.47 8.92 -9.84
N GLY A 17 4.61 9.78 -8.82
CA GLY A 17 3.49 10.20 -7.98
C GLY A 17 3.16 9.28 -6.82
N ALA A 18 3.90 8.19 -6.64
CA ALA A 18 3.72 7.27 -5.53
C ALA A 18 4.87 7.37 -4.54
N GLU A 19 4.56 7.35 -3.24
CA GLU A 19 5.54 7.25 -2.18
C GLU A 19 5.05 6.24 -1.14
N LEU A 20 5.92 5.32 -0.75
CA LEU A 20 5.63 4.39 0.33
C LEU A 20 6.76 4.42 1.35
N ARG A 21 6.40 4.61 2.60
CA ARG A 21 7.32 4.57 3.74
C ARG A 21 6.94 3.41 4.64
N VAL A 22 7.92 2.61 5.04
CA VAL A 22 7.67 1.36 5.77
C VAL A 22 8.62 1.21 6.94
N LEU A 23 8.10 0.78 8.08
CA LEU A 23 8.90 0.44 9.26
C LEU A 23 8.27 -0.76 9.98
N GLU A 24 9.09 -1.73 10.37
CA GLU A 24 8.64 -2.78 11.27
C GLU A 24 8.42 -2.19 12.66
N LEU A 25 7.18 -2.31 13.17
CA LEU A 25 6.84 -1.79 14.49
C LEU A 25 7.10 -2.78 15.61
N GLY A 26 7.09 -4.06 15.33
CA GLY A 26 7.24 -5.12 16.29
C GLY A 26 6.11 -6.15 16.18
N GLY A 27 6.30 -7.30 16.82
CA GLY A 27 5.29 -8.37 16.78
C GLY A 27 5.08 -9.00 15.40
N GLY A 28 6.04 -8.83 14.48
CA GLY A 28 5.92 -9.34 13.12
C GLY A 28 5.08 -8.47 12.19
N PHE A 29 4.71 -7.25 12.60
CA PHE A 29 3.91 -6.33 11.80
C PHE A 29 4.67 -5.03 11.47
N SER A 30 4.45 -4.54 10.27
CA SER A 30 4.99 -3.27 9.79
C SER A 30 3.88 -2.25 9.61
N VAL A 31 4.20 -0.97 9.79
CA VAL A 31 3.36 0.13 9.36
C VAL A 31 3.86 0.66 8.02
N ALA A 32 2.94 1.00 7.14
CA ALA A 32 3.25 1.69 5.90
C ALA A 32 2.43 2.99 5.82
N PHE A 33 3.10 4.05 5.36
CA PHE A 33 2.45 5.32 5.04
C PHE A 33 2.51 5.48 3.53
N GLY A 34 1.35 5.42 2.88
CA GLY A 34 1.22 5.60 1.44
C GLY A 34 0.74 6.99 1.08
N ARG A 35 1.34 7.56 0.04
CA ARG A 35 0.89 8.81 -0.56
C ARG A 35 0.91 8.62 -2.07
N PHE A 36 -0.26 8.69 -2.69
CA PHE A 36 -0.43 8.52 -4.12
C PHE A 36 -1.12 9.74 -4.72
N ALA A 37 -0.51 10.33 -5.75
CA ALA A 37 -1.14 11.38 -6.53
C ALA A 37 -2.33 10.81 -7.31
N LYS A 38 -3.32 11.65 -7.57
CA LYS A 38 -4.48 11.27 -8.41
C LYS A 38 -4.01 10.59 -9.69
N GLY A 39 -4.61 9.45 -9.99
CA GLY A 39 -4.33 8.67 -11.21
C GLY A 39 -3.24 7.62 -11.06
N VAL A 40 -2.50 7.60 -9.96
CA VAL A 40 -1.53 6.52 -9.71
C VAL A 40 -2.26 5.19 -9.65
N ASP A 41 -1.79 4.24 -10.46
CA ASP A 41 -2.33 2.89 -10.56
C ASP A 41 -1.17 1.91 -10.35
N MET A 42 -1.28 1.09 -9.30
CA MET A 42 -0.22 0.14 -8.96
C MET A 42 -0.30 -1.19 -9.73
N THR A 43 -1.32 -1.37 -10.55
CA THR A 43 -1.49 -2.61 -11.32
C THR A 43 -0.24 -2.98 -12.13
N PRO A 44 0.41 -2.04 -12.87
CA PRO A 44 1.62 -2.39 -13.61
C PRO A 44 2.77 -2.85 -12.71
N ALA A 45 2.90 -2.26 -11.52
CA ALA A 45 3.97 -2.61 -10.57
C ALA A 45 3.80 -4.01 -9.96
N PHE A 46 2.58 -4.55 -9.98
CA PHE A 46 2.26 -5.86 -9.41
C PHE A 46 2.34 -6.98 -10.44
N LYS A 47 2.64 -6.67 -11.69
CA LYS A 47 2.85 -7.70 -12.71
C LYS A 47 3.96 -8.66 -12.28
N GLY A 48 3.66 -9.96 -12.31
CA GLY A 48 4.58 -11.00 -11.86
C GLY A 48 4.31 -11.52 -10.45
N LEU A 49 3.52 -10.78 -9.64
CA LEU A 49 2.98 -11.30 -8.40
C LEU A 49 1.83 -12.28 -8.70
N PRO A 50 1.41 -13.10 -7.72
CA PRO A 50 0.28 -14.02 -7.94
C PRO A 50 -0.96 -13.29 -8.48
N ASP A 51 -1.49 -13.75 -9.62
CA ASP A 51 -2.61 -13.12 -10.34
C ASP A 51 -2.36 -11.64 -10.74
N ASP A 52 -1.09 -11.21 -10.72
CA ASP A 52 -0.68 -9.81 -10.95
C ASP A 52 -1.31 -8.84 -9.93
N LEU A 53 -1.57 -9.32 -8.73
CA LEU A 53 -2.17 -8.58 -7.63
C LEU A 53 -1.31 -8.68 -6.37
N CYS A 54 -1.50 -7.76 -5.44
CA CYS A 54 -0.80 -7.79 -4.15
C CYS A 54 -1.35 -8.93 -3.29
N PRO A 55 -0.54 -9.92 -2.92
CA PRO A 55 -1.00 -11.04 -2.08
C PRO A 55 -0.94 -10.76 -0.58
N CYS A 56 -0.47 -9.59 -0.17
CA CYS A 56 -0.32 -9.24 1.25
C CYS A 56 -1.61 -8.63 1.79
N PRO A 57 -2.16 -9.11 2.92
CA PRO A 57 -3.29 -8.45 3.56
C PRO A 57 -2.85 -7.16 4.24
N HIS A 58 -3.73 -6.17 4.26
CA HIS A 58 -3.49 -4.90 4.94
C HIS A 58 -4.69 -4.50 5.80
N TRP A 59 -4.42 -3.98 6.99
CA TRP A 59 -5.41 -3.33 7.85
C TRP A 59 -5.12 -1.83 7.78
N ALA A 60 -5.97 -1.10 7.08
CA ALA A 60 -5.66 0.26 6.63
C ALA A 60 -6.64 1.29 7.19
N TYR A 61 -6.19 2.53 7.21
CA TYR A 61 -7.01 3.70 7.48
C TYR A 61 -6.70 4.76 6.41
N VAL A 62 -7.74 5.21 5.70
CA VAL A 62 -7.59 6.25 4.68
C VAL A 62 -7.64 7.60 5.36
N LEU A 63 -6.54 8.37 5.23
CA LEU A 63 -6.38 9.68 5.87
C LEU A 63 -6.90 10.81 4.99
N LYS A 64 -6.79 10.66 3.67
CA LYS A 64 -7.14 11.69 2.70
C LYS A 64 -7.49 11.04 1.36
N GLY A 65 -8.46 11.62 0.66
CA GLY A 65 -8.78 11.24 -0.72
C GLY A 65 -9.63 10.00 -0.84
N ARG A 66 -9.53 9.36 -2.01
CA ARG A 66 -10.27 8.15 -2.35
C ARG A 66 -9.38 7.20 -3.13
N ILE A 67 -9.44 5.94 -2.77
CA ILE A 67 -8.65 4.89 -3.39
C ILE A 67 -9.57 3.75 -3.83
N SER A 68 -9.37 3.26 -5.06
CA SER A 68 -10.08 2.10 -5.58
C SER A 68 -9.18 0.87 -5.46
N MET A 69 -9.71 -0.20 -4.90
CA MET A 69 -9.04 -1.51 -4.87
C MET A 69 -9.63 -2.40 -5.94
N HIS A 70 -8.81 -2.71 -6.94
CA HIS A 70 -9.16 -3.68 -7.97
C HIS A 70 -8.90 -5.09 -7.45
N THR A 71 -9.87 -5.99 -7.64
CA THR A 71 -9.75 -7.42 -7.36
C THR A 71 -10.33 -8.20 -8.52
N LYS A 72 -10.12 -9.52 -8.56
CA LYS A 72 -10.75 -10.36 -9.58
C LYS A 72 -12.27 -10.38 -9.52
N ASP A 73 -12.86 -9.94 -8.40
CA ASP A 73 -14.31 -9.88 -8.23
C ASP A 73 -14.88 -8.47 -8.46
N GLY A 74 -14.05 -7.52 -8.89
CA GLY A 74 -14.45 -6.14 -9.15
C GLY A 74 -13.68 -5.13 -8.30
N ASP A 75 -14.11 -3.87 -8.39
CA ASP A 75 -13.44 -2.75 -7.73
C ASP A 75 -14.30 -2.23 -6.57
N THR A 76 -13.63 -1.84 -5.49
CA THR A 76 -14.29 -1.21 -4.33
C THR A 76 -13.56 0.09 -4.00
N VAL A 77 -14.32 1.15 -3.75
CA VAL A 77 -13.76 2.48 -3.41
C VAL A 77 -13.80 2.69 -1.91
N TYR A 78 -12.70 3.19 -1.38
CA TYR A 78 -12.54 3.55 0.02
C TYR A 78 -12.21 5.04 0.12
N SER A 79 -12.79 5.72 1.10
CA SER A 79 -12.69 7.18 1.25
C SER A 79 -12.06 7.57 2.59
N ALA A 80 -11.57 8.81 2.65
CA ALA A 80 -10.99 9.37 3.89
C ALA A 80 -11.91 9.13 5.09
N GLY A 81 -11.32 8.70 6.21
CA GLY A 81 -12.04 8.41 7.45
C GLY A 81 -12.47 6.95 7.59
N GLU A 82 -12.27 6.12 6.58
CA GLU A 82 -12.66 4.71 6.63
C GLU A 82 -11.51 3.82 7.09
N ALA A 83 -11.82 2.91 8.03
CA ALA A 83 -10.94 1.81 8.39
C ALA A 83 -11.29 0.62 7.48
N CYS A 84 -10.28 0.02 6.89
CA CYS A 84 -10.46 -0.97 5.83
C CYS A 84 -9.68 -2.23 6.10
N TYR A 85 -10.20 -3.36 5.65
CA TYR A 85 -9.40 -4.56 5.47
C TYR A 85 -9.24 -4.81 3.96
N TRP A 86 -8.00 -4.78 3.49
CA TRP A 86 -7.67 -5.09 2.11
C TRP A 86 -7.11 -6.51 2.06
N ALA A 87 -7.97 -7.43 1.67
CA ALA A 87 -7.63 -8.86 1.60
C ALA A 87 -6.59 -9.13 0.51
N PRO A 88 -5.86 -10.27 0.59
CA PRO A 88 -4.96 -10.68 -0.48
C PRO A 88 -5.66 -10.67 -1.85
N GLY A 89 -4.95 -10.23 -2.90
CA GLY A 89 -5.47 -10.20 -4.26
C GLY A 89 -6.10 -8.86 -4.65
N HIS A 90 -5.41 -7.76 -4.37
CA HIS A 90 -5.87 -6.41 -4.71
C HIS A 90 -4.78 -5.60 -5.42
N ALA A 91 -5.20 -4.53 -6.10
CA ALA A 91 -4.30 -3.52 -6.67
C ALA A 91 -4.92 -2.13 -6.51
N PRO A 92 -4.21 -1.18 -5.86
CA PRO A 92 -4.76 0.15 -5.62
C PRO A 92 -4.62 1.09 -6.81
N LYS A 93 -5.62 1.97 -6.96
CA LYS A 93 -5.59 3.10 -7.86
C LYS A 93 -6.13 4.32 -7.14
N ALA A 94 -5.38 5.42 -7.14
CA ALA A 94 -5.80 6.66 -6.51
C ALA A 94 -6.77 7.42 -7.42
N LEU A 95 -8.00 7.65 -6.94
CA LEU A 95 -9.01 8.42 -7.66
C LEU A 95 -8.85 9.92 -7.42
N GLU A 96 -8.21 10.28 -6.33
CA GLU A 96 -7.83 11.63 -5.91
C GLU A 96 -6.45 11.54 -5.30
N ASP A 97 -5.83 12.69 -4.97
CA ASP A 97 -4.63 12.67 -4.14
C ASP A 97 -4.97 11.97 -2.84
N THR A 98 -4.29 10.88 -2.55
CA THR A 98 -4.65 9.96 -1.47
C THR A 98 -3.49 9.78 -0.49
N GLU A 99 -3.82 9.75 0.80
CA GLU A 99 -2.91 9.36 1.87
C GLU A 99 -3.59 8.31 2.74
N TYR A 100 -2.84 7.27 3.07
CA TYR A 100 -3.32 6.22 3.97
C TYR A 100 -2.18 5.69 4.82
N LEU A 101 -2.54 5.01 5.91
CA LEU A 101 -1.60 4.15 6.61
C LEU A 101 -2.18 2.75 6.68
N ASP A 102 -1.31 1.74 6.69
CA ASP A 102 -1.73 0.38 6.92
C ASP A 102 -0.77 -0.37 7.83
N PHE A 103 -1.27 -1.45 8.41
CA PHE A 103 -0.49 -2.42 9.16
C PHE A 103 -0.54 -3.75 8.42
N SER A 104 0.61 -4.40 8.27
CA SER A 104 0.74 -5.59 7.45
C SER A 104 1.73 -6.57 8.06
N PRO A 105 1.58 -7.90 7.83
CA PRO A 105 2.60 -8.85 8.21
C PRO A 105 3.93 -8.52 7.53
N THR A 106 5.00 -8.35 8.31
CA THR A 106 6.29 -7.85 7.82
C THR A 106 6.86 -8.68 6.68
N ALA A 107 6.92 -10.02 6.84
CA ALA A 107 7.56 -10.87 5.84
C ALA A 107 6.80 -10.85 4.50
N GLU A 108 5.49 -10.94 4.54
CA GLU A 108 4.66 -10.91 3.34
C GLU A 108 4.73 -9.56 2.63
N PHE A 109 4.72 -8.48 3.40
CA PHE A 109 4.78 -7.13 2.86
C PHE A 109 6.16 -6.83 2.26
N GLN A 110 7.24 -7.26 2.93
CA GLN A 110 8.59 -7.07 2.42
C GLN A 110 8.77 -7.72 1.04
N ALA A 111 8.19 -8.90 0.83
CA ALA A 111 8.24 -9.57 -0.47
C ALA A 111 7.58 -8.73 -1.57
N VAL A 112 6.45 -8.08 -1.27
CA VAL A 112 5.76 -7.20 -2.24
C VAL A 112 6.61 -5.95 -2.51
N VAL A 113 7.13 -5.31 -1.47
CA VAL A 113 7.99 -4.12 -1.60
C VAL A 113 9.22 -4.44 -2.46
N ASP A 114 9.88 -5.56 -2.19
CA ASP A 114 11.06 -6.00 -2.97
C ASP A 114 10.70 -6.21 -4.45
N HIS A 115 9.53 -6.79 -4.72
CA HIS A 115 9.06 -7.00 -6.10
C HIS A 115 8.84 -5.66 -6.81
N VAL A 116 8.18 -4.70 -6.16
CA VAL A 116 7.93 -3.36 -6.72
C VAL A 116 9.26 -2.65 -6.98
N MET A 117 10.19 -2.67 -6.03
CA MET A 117 11.50 -2.03 -6.16
C MET A 117 12.33 -2.65 -7.29
N ALA A 118 12.28 -3.96 -7.47
CA ALA A 118 12.98 -4.63 -8.56
C ALA A 118 12.47 -4.15 -9.92
N GLY A 119 11.19 -3.86 -10.05
CA GLY A 119 10.59 -3.31 -11.27
C GLY A 119 10.95 -1.85 -11.54
N LEU A 120 11.43 -1.11 -10.55
CA LEU A 120 11.87 0.28 -10.68
C LEU A 120 13.36 0.38 -11.08
N ALA A 121 14.10 -0.70 -10.95
CA ALA A 121 15.54 -0.73 -11.25
C ALA A 121 15.82 -0.76 -12.75
#